data_f4a2caa830e0910209a01b06e9a7548a
#
_entry.id   f4a2caa830e0910209a01b06e9a7548a
#
_cell.length_a   1.000
_cell.length_b   1.000
_cell.length_c   1.000
_cell.angle_alpha   90.00
_cell.angle_beta   90.00
_cell.angle_gamma   90.00
#
_symmetry.space_group_name_H-M   'P 1'
#
loop_
_entity.id
_entity.type
_entity.pdbx_description
1 polymer ?
#
loop_
_entity_poly.entity_id
_entity_poly.type
_entity_poly.pdbx_seq_one_letter_code
_entity_poly.pdbx_strand_id
1 'polypeptide(L)'
;SYHRRTRRLAFYIVSLLRQTFSLKQIAELTGVSVQTVCRLLDTICYPPPDQLPQALSIDEFKGNASTGKYQCILVDPKKRRILDILPDRTQSHLADYWRNIPRKERLKVKFFVCDMWRPYTELAQTFFPNATIIVDKYHFIRQMTWAIENVRKRLQRSMPVSLRKYYK
;
A
#
# COMPACT_ATOMS: atom_id res chain seq x y z
N SER A 1 0.70 26.28 26.95
CA SER A 1 1.16 24.90 27.02
C SER A 1 2.68 24.86 27.00
N TYR A 2 3.26 24.25 28.02
CA TYR A 2 4.72 24.13 28.18
C TYR A 2 5.24 23.13 27.17
N HIS A 3 5.79 23.59 26.02
CA HIS A 3 6.45 22.70 25.07
C HIS A 3 7.83 22.33 25.60
N ARG A 4 8.02 21.09 26.05
CA ARG A 4 9.31 20.54 26.54
C ARG A 4 10.38 20.37 25.43
N ARG A 5 10.14 20.88 24.22
CA ARG A 5 11.05 20.78 23.08
C ARG A 5 10.99 22.05 22.23
N THR A 6 12.12 22.40 21.62
CA THR A 6 12.19 23.54 20.71
C THR A 6 11.59 23.19 19.34
N ARG A 7 11.09 24.21 18.61
CA ARG A 7 10.64 24.02 17.21
C ARG A 7 11.78 23.51 16.33
N ARG A 8 13.01 23.97 16.53
CA ARG A 8 14.19 23.51 15.76
C ARG A 8 14.42 22.01 15.91
N LEU A 9 14.33 21.47 17.11
CA LEU A 9 14.46 20.04 17.37
C LEU A 9 13.33 19.25 16.69
N ALA A 10 12.09 19.75 16.73
CA ALA A 10 10.97 19.11 16.04
C ALA A 10 11.22 19.06 14.52
N PHE A 11 11.64 20.15 13.88
CA PHE A 11 11.99 20.16 12.46
C PHE A 11 13.16 19.23 12.13
N TYR A 12 14.16 19.16 12.99
CA TYR A 12 15.29 18.23 12.79
C TYR A 12 14.84 16.77 12.84
N ILE A 13 14.01 16.39 13.82
CA ILE A 13 13.43 15.05 13.90
C ILE A 13 12.62 14.73 12.63
N VAL A 14 11.77 15.65 12.17
CA VAL A 14 10.98 15.48 10.93
C VAL A 14 11.90 15.30 9.71
N SER A 15 13.02 16.01 9.63
CA SER A 15 14.00 15.83 8.55
C SER A 15 14.66 14.45 8.57
N LEU A 16 14.94 13.92 9.76
CA LEU A 16 15.47 12.56 9.94
C LEU A 16 14.46 11.46 9.59
N LEU A 17 13.16 11.71 9.89
CA LEU A 17 12.07 10.80 9.51
C LEU A 17 11.92 10.62 7.99
N ARG A 18 12.42 11.55 7.18
CA ARG A 18 12.45 11.45 5.71
C ARG A 18 13.63 10.63 5.20
N GLN A 19 14.53 10.21 6.06
CA GLN A 19 15.71 9.42 5.74
C GLN A 19 15.50 7.95 6.16
N THR A 20 16.50 7.12 5.97
CA THR A 20 16.44 5.68 6.25
C THR A 20 16.68 5.29 7.71
N PHE A 21 16.59 6.24 8.65
CA PHE A 21 16.79 5.98 10.06
C PHE A 21 15.56 5.31 10.69
N SER A 22 15.80 4.35 11.58
CA SER A 22 14.74 3.82 12.43
C SER A 22 14.34 4.84 13.52
N LEU A 23 13.11 4.73 14.04
CA LEU A 23 12.64 5.61 15.13
C LEU A 23 13.57 5.56 16.35
N LYS A 24 14.18 4.41 16.64
CA LYS A 24 15.15 4.24 17.73
C LYS A 24 16.43 5.03 17.47
N GLN A 25 16.99 4.93 16.27
CA GLN A 25 18.18 5.71 15.89
C GLN A 25 17.91 7.21 15.92
N ILE A 26 16.73 7.67 15.49
CA ILE A 26 16.35 9.08 15.58
C ILE A 26 16.27 9.52 17.04
N ALA A 27 15.70 8.72 17.93
CA ALA A 27 15.62 8.98 19.35
C ALA A 27 17.03 9.12 19.97
N GLU A 28 17.95 8.21 19.65
CA GLU A 28 19.34 8.23 20.09
C GLU A 28 20.08 9.46 19.58
N LEU A 29 19.98 9.78 18.28
CA LEU A 29 20.64 10.96 17.67
C LEU A 29 20.16 12.30 18.23
N THR A 30 18.90 12.36 18.63
CA THR A 30 18.26 13.63 19.06
C THR A 30 18.12 13.76 20.57
N GLY A 31 18.46 12.72 21.33
CA GLY A 31 18.37 12.71 22.80
C GLY A 31 16.92 12.75 23.34
N VAL A 32 15.93 12.34 22.50
CA VAL A 32 14.52 12.26 22.93
C VAL A 32 14.07 10.81 23.02
N SER A 33 12.94 10.56 23.70
CA SER A 33 12.35 9.23 23.73
C SER A 33 11.74 8.85 22.38
N VAL A 34 11.74 7.55 22.05
CA VAL A 34 11.04 7.01 20.86
C VAL A 34 9.59 7.46 20.81
N GLN A 35 8.91 7.50 21.96
CA GLN A 35 7.53 8.00 22.07
C GLN A 35 7.40 9.46 21.60
N THR A 36 8.40 10.29 21.82
CA THR A 36 8.41 11.68 21.35
C THR A 36 8.57 11.73 19.82
N VAL A 37 9.41 10.86 19.25
CA VAL A 37 9.55 10.73 17.79
C VAL A 37 8.23 10.28 17.18
N CYS A 38 7.55 9.26 17.74
CA CYS A 38 6.23 8.79 17.30
C CYS A 38 5.20 9.93 17.32
N ARG A 39 5.09 10.66 18.43
CA ARG A 39 4.16 11.81 18.53
C ARG A 39 4.42 12.90 17.49
N LEU A 40 5.66 13.10 17.09
CA LEU A 40 5.98 14.02 16.01
C LEU A 40 5.59 13.44 14.65
N LEU A 41 5.82 12.15 14.42
CA LEU A 41 5.38 11.46 13.23
C LEU A 41 3.85 11.56 13.05
N ASP A 42 3.09 11.39 14.14
CA ASP A 42 1.62 11.49 14.15
C ASP A 42 1.12 12.92 13.81
N THR A 43 1.98 13.93 13.94
CA THR A 43 1.61 15.32 13.54
C THR A 43 1.87 15.61 12.07
N ILE A 44 2.50 14.68 11.34
CA ILE A 44 2.78 14.86 9.91
C ILE A 44 1.53 14.44 9.13
N CYS A 45 0.82 15.42 8.60
CA CYS A 45 -0.29 15.19 7.68
C CYS A 45 0.22 15.26 6.24
N TYR A 46 -0.07 14.24 5.46
CA TYR A 46 0.13 14.23 4.02
C TYR A 46 -1.23 14.46 3.36
N PRO A 47 -1.42 15.58 2.65
CA PRO A 47 -2.66 15.76 1.89
C PRO A 47 -2.73 14.73 0.76
N PRO A 48 -3.94 14.34 0.33
CA PRO A 48 -4.11 13.54 -0.87
C PRO A 48 -3.38 14.19 -2.07
N PRO A 49 -2.93 13.41 -3.04
CA PRO A 49 -2.22 13.96 -4.19
C PRO A 49 -3.12 14.90 -5.01
N ASP A 50 -2.66 16.13 -5.25
CA ASP A 50 -3.37 17.11 -6.07
C ASP A 50 -3.48 16.68 -7.54
N GLN A 51 -2.56 15.84 -8.00
CA GLN A 51 -2.49 15.34 -9.36
C GLN A 51 -2.29 13.84 -9.39
N LEU A 52 -3.05 13.18 -10.24
CA LEU A 52 -2.90 11.75 -10.49
C LEU A 52 -1.97 11.48 -11.70
N PRO A 53 -1.16 10.42 -11.63
CA PRO A 53 -0.34 9.99 -12.76
C PRO A 53 -1.20 9.35 -13.85
N GLN A 54 -0.67 9.25 -15.07
CA GLN A 54 -1.34 8.52 -16.15
C GLN A 54 -1.44 7.02 -15.89
N ALA A 55 -0.49 6.45 -15.15
CA ALA A 55 -0.53 5.07 -14.67
C ALA A 55 -0.63 5.10 -13.14
N LEU A 56 -1.69 4.55 -12.61
CA LEU A 56 -1.98 4.47 -11.18
C LEU A 56 -2.05 3.00 -10.77
N SER A 57 -1.32 2.63 -9.74
CA SER A 57 -1.38 1.28 -9.17
C SER A 57 -1.96 1.33 -7.77
N ILE A 58 -2.83 0.37 -7.47
CA ILE A 58 -3.34 0.10 -6.13
C ILE A 58 -2.97 -1.32 -5.73
N ASP A 59 -2.46 -1.48 -4.52
CA ASP A 59 -2.14 -2.77 -3.92
C ASP A 59 -2.45 -2.73 -2.42
N GLU A 60 -2.39 -3.87 -1.77
CA GLU A 60 -2.60 -3.98 -0.33
C GLU A 60 -1.40 -4.58 0.39
N PHE A 61 -1.22 -4.15 1.62
CA PHE A 61 -0.22 -4.73 2.51
C PHE A 61 -0.78 -4.93 3.91
N LYS A 62 -0.18 -5.86 4.65
CA LYS A 62 -0.50 -6.03 6.06
C LYS A 62 0.21 -4.96 6.86
N GLY A 63 -0.54 -4.12 7.54
CA GLY A 63 -0.01 -3.11 8.43
C GLY A 63 -0.55 -3.24 9.84
N ASN A 64 -0.24 -2.26 10.67
CA ASN A 64 -0.60 -2.22 12.09
C ASN A 64 -1.64 -1.13 12.39
N ALA A 65 -2.36 -0.64 11.38
CA ALA A 65 -3.40 0.36 11.61
C ALA A 65 -4.56 -0.25 12.41
N SER A 66 -5.11 0.53 13.35
CA SER A 66 -6.26 0.13 14.15
C SER A 66 -7.54 -0.10 13.33
N THR A 67 -7.55 0.39 12.09
CA THR A 67 -8.67 0.31 11.14
C THR A 67 -8.84 -1.04 10.47
N GLY A 68 -7.84 -1.91 10.52
CA GLY A 68 -7.93 -3.23 9.92
C GLY A 68 -6.58 -3.89 9.61
N LYS A 69 -6.64 -5.15 9.20
CA LYS A 69 -5.47 -5.97 8.90
C LYS A 69 -4.73 -5.52 7.61
N TYR A 70 -5.46 -4.93 6.67
CA TYR A 70 -4.93 -4.57 5.37
C TYR A 70 -5.14 -3.09 5.11
N GLN A 71 -4.06 -2.42 4.74
CA GLN A 71 -4.01 -1.06 4.25
C GLN A 71 -3.81 -1.06 2.74
N CYS A 72 -4.25 0.00 2.06
CA CYS A 72 -4.00 0.19 0.64
C CYS A 72 -2.82 1.12 0.41
N ILE A 73 -2.02 0.80 -0.59
CA ILE A 73 -0.95 1.65 -1.09
C ILE A 73 -1.28 2.10 -2.52
N LEU A 74 -1.16 3.40 -2.75
CA LEU A 74 -1.32 4.02 -4.06
C LEU A 74 0.05 4.40 -4.59
N VAL A 75 0.36 3.97 -5.81
CA VAL A 75 1.70 4.12 -6.40
C VAL A 75 1.60 4.70 -7.81
N ASP A 76 2.54 5.56 -8.16
CA ASP A 76 2.90 5.86 -9.55
C ASP A 76 3.95 4.83 -10.00
N PRO A 77 3.58 3.78 -10.75
CA PRO A 77 4.50 2.71 -11.12
C PRO A 77 5.55 3.19 -12.12
N LYS A 78 5.26 4.24 -12.89
CA LYS A 78 6.20 4.81 -13.86
C LYS A 78 7.32 5.58 -13.19
N LYS A 79 7.01 6.37 -12.16
CA LYS A 79 7.98 7.13 -11.37
C LYS A 79 8.48 6.36 -10.15
N ARG A 80 7.96 5.16 -9.89
CA ARG A 80 8.27 4.35 -8.71
C ARG A 80 8.10 5.14 -7.39
N ARG A 81 6.99 5.86 -7.28
CA ARG A 81 6.71 6.74 -6.16
C ARG A 81 5.40 6.38 -5.49
N ILE A 82 5.42 6.27 -4.17
CA ILE A 82 4.19 6.16 -3.36
C ILE A 82 3.47 7.50 -3.45
N LEU A 83 2.19 7.45 -3.76
CA LEU A 83 1.30 8.61 -3.81
C LEU A 83 0.59 8.81 -2.49
N ASP A 84 0.07 7.71 -1.93
CA ASP A 84 -0.64 7.73 -0.67
C ASP A 84 -0.71 6.33 -0.03
N ILE A 85 -1.00 6.29 1.27
CA ILE A 85 -1.28 5.06 2.01
C ILE A 85 -2.60 5.24 2.74
N LEU A 86 -3.58 4.42 2.40
CA LEU A 86 -4.91 4.48 2.98
C LEU A 86 -5.05 3.48 4.13
N PRO A 87 -5.71 3.86 5.21
CA PRO A 87 -5.78 3.05 6.43
C PRO A 87 -6.56 1.75 6.25
N ASP A 88 -7.37 1.65 5.19
CA ASP A 88 -8.27 0.51 4.98
C ASP A 88 -8.54 0.33 3.48
N ARG A 89 -8.95 -0.87 3.09
CA ARG A 89 -9.24 -1.26 1.71
C ARG A 89 -10.73 -1.42 1.41
N THR A 90 -11.60 -1.08 2.36
CA THR A 90 -13.05 -1.23 2.14
C THR A 90 -13.52 -0.39 0.96
N GLN A 91 -14.48 -0.93 0.22
CA GLN A 91 -14.98 -0.27 -0.99
C GLN A 91 -15.59 1.10 -0.69
N SER A 92 -16.25 1.25 0.45
CA SER A 92 -16.79 2.54 0.92
C SER A 92 -15.70 3.57 1.15
N HIS A 93 -14.66 3.20 1.90
CA HIS A 93 -13.54 4.09 2.20
C HIS A 93 -12.80 4.53 0.93
N LEU A 94 -12.52 3.59 0.04
CA LEU A 94 -11.88 3.88 -1.24
C LEU A 94 -12.75 4.75 -2.14
N ALA A 95 -14.06 4.51 -2.16
CA ALA A 95 -14.99 5.34 -2.93
C ALA A 95 -15.02 6.78 -2.41
N ASP A 96 -15.03 6.97 -1.09
CA ASP A 96 -14.99 8.30 -0.47
C ASP A 96 -13.66 9.01 -0.76
N TYR A 97 -12.54 8.29 -0.69
CA TYR A 97 -11.24 8.83 -1.07
C TYR A 97 -11.23 9.33 -2.52
N TRP A 98 -11.71 8.53 -3.49
CA TRP A 98 -11.73 8.91 -4.90
C TRP A 98 -12.73 10.05 -5.21
N ARG A 99 -13.81 10.18 -4.44
CA ARG A 99 -14.75 11.32 -4.59
C ARG A 99 -14.08 12.65 -4.26
N ASN A 100 -13.16 12.66 -3.29
CA ASN A 100 -12.43 13.87 -2.89
C ASN A 100 -11.39 14.32 -3.93
N ILE A 101 -10.97 13.44 -4.85
CA ILE A 101 -10.07 13.80 -5.94
C ILE A 101 -10.88 14.38 -7.12
N PRO A 102 -10.51 15.56 -7.62
CA PRO A 102 -11.23 16.21 -8.72
C PRO A 102 -11.42 15.29 -9.92
N ARG A 103 -12.61 15.26 -10.50
CA ARG A 103 -12.95 14.41 -11.65
C ARG A 103 -11.97 14.59 -12.81
N LYS A 104 -11.53 15.83 -13.07
CA LYS A 104 -10.56 16.13 -14.14
C LYS A 104 -9.24 15.38 -13.96
N GLU A 105 -8.81 15.16 -12.73
CA GLU A 105 -7.57 14.40 -12.44
C GLU A 105 -7.79 12.90 -12.65
N ARG A 106 -8.94 12.39 -12.21
CA ARG A 106 -9.30 10.97 -12.41
C ARG A 106 -9.42 10.61 -13.89
N LEU A 107 -9.92 11.51 -14.73
CA LEU A 107 -10.02 11.31 -16.18
C LEU A 107 -8.66 11.30 -16.91
N LYS A 108 -7.59 11.77 -16.29
CA LYS A 108 -6.22 11.72 -16.84
C LYS A 108 -5.57 10.35 -16.70
N VAL A 109 -6.10 9.50 -15.82
CA VAL A 109 -5.57 8.14 -15.61
C VAL A 109 -5.91 7.31 -16.83
N LYS A 110 -4.88 6.78 -17.48
CA LYS A 110 -4.98 5.93 -18.69
C LYS A 110 -4.84 4.44 -18.35
N PHE A 111 -4.12 4.11 -17.29
CA PHE A 111 -3.86 2.75 -16.86
C PHE A 111 -4.09 2.64 -15.36
N PHE A 112 -4.95 1.72 -14.96
CA PHE A 112 -5.21 1.40 -13.56
C PHE A 112 -4.74 -0.02 -13.30
N VAL A 113 -3.66 -0.15 -12.51
CA VAL A 113 -3.04 -1.43 -12.19
C VAL A 113 -3.54 -1.90 -10.82
N CYS A 114 -4.09 -3.08 -10.75
CA CYS A 114 -4.56 -3.68 -9.49
C CYS A 114 -4.38 -5.20 -9.51
N ASP A 115 -4.61 -5.82 -8.36
CA ASP A 115 -4.76 -7.27 -8.29
C ASP A 115 -6.10 -7.74 -8.92
N MET A 116 -6.38 -9.03 -8.83
CA MET A 116 -7.63 -9.61 -9.35
C MET A 116 -8.81 -9.50 -8.37
N TRP A 117 -8.71 -8.67 -7.33
CA TRP A 117 -9.81 -8.46 -6.39
C TRP A 117 -10.91 -7.61 -7.02
N ARG A 118 -12.08 -8.21 -7.16
CA ARG A 118 -13.22 -7.62 -7.86
C ARG A 118 -13.58 -6.19 -7.46
N PRO A 119 -13.57 -5.82 -6.15
CA PRO A 119 -13.88 -4.45 -5.75
C PRO A 119 -12.93 -3.40 -6.35
N TYR A 120 -11.64 -3.70 -6.56
CA TYR A 120 -10.74 -2.75 -7.23
C TYR A 120 -11.12 -2.52 -8.70
N THR A 121 -11.53 -3.58 -9.39
CA THR A 121 -12.00 -3.47 -10.78
C THR A 121 -13.28 -2.62 -10.88
N GLU A 122 -14.24 -2.83 -9.98
CA GLU A 122 -15.50 -2.08 -9.92
C GLU A 122 -15.26 -0.60 -9.61
N LEU A 123 -14.37 -0.31 -8.66
CA LEU A 123 -13.94 1.06 -8.34
C LEU A 123 -13.25 1.71 -9.53
N ALA A 124 -12.35 0.99 -10.20
CA ALA A 124 -11.64 1.50 -11.37
C ALA A 124 -12.61 1.89 -12.49
N GLN A 125 -13.58 1.04 -12.80
CA GLN A 125 -14.61 1.32 -13.80
C GLN A 125 -15.46 2.55 -13.44
N THR A 126 -15.77 2.71 -12.15
CA THR A 126 -16.61 3.81 -11.67
C THR A 126 -15.87 5.15 -11.66
N PHE A 127 -14.64 5.17 -11.15
CA PHE A 127 -13.93 6.41 -10.89
C PHE A 127 -12.95 6.81 -11.99
N PHE A 128 -12.49 5.87 -12.81
CA PHE A 128 -11.49 6.05 -13.88
C PHE A 128 -11.99 5.51 -15.22
N PRO A 129 -13.09 6.07 -15.78
CA PRO A 129 -13.76 5.52 -16.97
C PRO A 129 -12.88 5.51 -18.22
N ASN A 130 -11.82 6.32 -18.26
CA ASN A 130 -10.86 6.39 -19.36
C ASN A 130 -9.67 5.42 -19.18
N ALA A 131 -9.58 4.72 -18.05
CA ALA A 131 -8.45 3.89 -17.74
C ALA A 131 -8.63 2.46 -18.26
N THR A 132 -7.58 1.92 -18.90
CA THR A 132 -7.45 0.48 -19.14
C THR A 132 -7.04 -0.18 -17.83
N ILE A 133 -7.83 -1.16 -17.37
CA ILE A 133 -7.53 -1.92 -16.17
C ILE A 133 -6.49 -2.99 -16.52
N ILE A 134 -5.40 -3.00 -15.77
CA ILE A 134 -4.29 -3.93 -15.94
C ILE A 134 -4.16 -4.77 -14.67
N VAL A 135 -4.21 -6.08 -14.82
CA VAL A 135 -3.95 -6.99 -13.71
C VAL A 135 -2.45 -7.07 -13.45
N ASP A 136 -2.05 -6.93 -12.17
CA ASP A 136 -0.65 -7.07 -11.79
C ASP A 136 -0.14 -8.48 -12.11
N LYS A 137 0.97 -8.53 -12.87
CA LYS A 137 1.63 -9.76 -13.30
C LYS A 137 1.98 -10.68 -12.13
N TYR A 138 2.44 -10.15 -11.01
CA TYR A 138 2.80 -10.95 -9.84
C TYR A 138 1.58 -11.72 -9.30
N HIS A 139 0.45 -11.04 -9.12
CA HIS A 139 -0.78 -11.66 -8.63
C HIS A 139 -1.31 -12.71 -9.60
N PHE A 140 -1.23 -12.47 -10.91
CA PHE A 140 -1.61 -13.43 -11.94
C PHE A 140 -0.73 -14.69 -11.88
N ILE A 141 0.60 -14.55 -11.90
CA ILE A 141 1.54 -15.67 -11.82
C ILE A 141 1.34 -16.45 -10.53
N ARG A 142 1.17 -15.76 -9.40
CA ARG A 142 0.91 -16.40 -8.10
C ARG A 142 -0.36 -17.26 -8.13
N GLN A 143 -1.43 -16.80 -8.74
CA GLN A 143 -2.67 -17.58 -8.88
C GLN A 143 -2.45 -18.83 -9.75
N MET A 144 -1.74 -18.69 -10.88
CA MET A 144 -1.37 -19.83 -11.74
C MET A 144 -0.53 -20.85 -10.96
N THR A 145 0.51 -20.40 -10.26
CA THR A 145 1.37 -21.27 -9.44
C THR A 145 0.57 -21.98 -8.35
N TRP A 146 -0.33 -21.27 -7.70
CA TRP A 146 -1.20 -21.85 -6.67
C TRP A 146 -2.16 -22.90 -7.23
N ALA A 147 -2.73 -22.68 -8.40
CA ALA A 147 -3.58 -23.65 -9.08
C ALA A 147 -2.79 -24.94 -9.42
N ILE A 148 -1.58 -24.81 -9.99
CA ILE A 148 -0.69 -25.93 -10.28
C ILE A 148 -0.34 -26.69 -9.01
N GLU A 149 0.00 -25.98 -7.93
CA GLU A 149 0.36 -26.57 -6.65
C GLU A 149 -0.81 -27.34 -6.01
N ASN A 150 -2.03 -26.86 -6.18
CA ASN A 150 -3.23 -27.59 -5.73
C ASN A 150 -3.42 -28.90 -6.50
N VAL A 151 -3.20 -28.89 -7.82
CA VAL A 151 -3.23 -30.12 -8.65
C VAL A 151 -2.13 -31.08 -8.21
N ARG A 152 -0.89 -30.59 -8.05
CA ARG A 152 0.24 -31.41 -7.57
C ARG A 152 -0.09 -32.07 -6.24
N LYS A 153 -0.59 -31.31 -5.26
CA LYS A 153 -0.95 -31.84 -3.92
C LYS A 153 -2.08 -32.88 -4.01
N ARG A 154 -3.03 -32.71 -4.89
CA ARG A 154 -4.12 -33.69 -5.12
C ARG A 154 -3.56 -35.00 -5.66
N LEU A 155 -2.73 -34.94 -6.70
CA LEU A 155 -2.09 -36.11 -7.29
C LEU A 155 -1.14 -36.80 -6.27
N GLN A 156 -0.37 -36.04 -5.53
CA GLN A 156 0.53 -36.58 -4.51
C GLN A 156 -0.23 -37.38 -3.42
N ARG A 157 -1.45 -36.98 -3.06
CA ARG A 157 -2.28 -37.71 -2.08
C ARG A 157 -2.73 -39.08 -2.61
N SER A 158 -2.93 -39.23 -3.91
CA SER A 158 -3.31 -40.50 -4.53
C SER A 158 -2.13 -41.44 -4.80
N MET A 159 -0.88 -40.96 -4.64
CA MET A 159 0.32 -41.74 -4.88
C MET A 159 0.69 -42.65 -3.67
N PRO A 160 1.35 -43.80 -3.90
CA PRO A 160 1.97 -44.60 -2.85
C PRO A 160 2.94 -43.77 -2.00
N VAL A 161 3.02 -44.03 -0.69
CA VAL A 161 3.86 -43.27 0.25
C VAL A 161 5.31 -43.22 -0.18
N SER A 162 5.82 -44.32 -0.76
CA SER A 162 7.22 -44.46 -1.23
C SER A 162 7.56 -43.43 -2.35
N LEU A 163 6.59 -43.04 -3.17
CA LEU A 163 6.80 -42.10 -4.28
C LEU A 163 6.58 -40.64 -3.88
N ARG A 164 5.88 -40.37 -2.79
CA ARG A 164 5.54 -38.98 -2.38
C ARG A 164 6.74 -38.07 -2.14
N LYS A 165 7.89 -38.64 -1.73
CA LYS A 165 9.12 -37.90 -1.47
C LYS A 165 9.73 -37.23 -2.72
N TYR A 166 9.48 -37.76 -3.91
CA TYR A 166 10.02 -37.26 -5.18
C TYR A 166 9.20 -36.09 -5.77
N TYR A 167 8.05 -35.77 -5.18
CA TYR A 167 7.11 -34.75 -5.65
C TYR A 167 6.91 -33.62 -4.62
N LYS A 168 7.96 -33.31 -3.85
CA LYS A 168 7.98 -32.18 -2.90
C LYS A 168 8.20 -30.86 -3.59
#